data_1045e2904ad5b0992b122fd6266723b5
#
_entry.id   1045e2904ad5b0992b122fd6266723b5
#
_cell.length_a   1.000
_cell.length_b   1.000
_cell.length_c   1.000
_cell.angle_alpha   90.00
_cell.angle_beta   90.00
_cell.angle_gamma   90.00
#
_symmetry.space_group_name_H-M   'P 1'
#
loop_
_entity.id
_entity.type
_entity.pdbx_description
1 polymer ?
#
loop_
_entity_poly.entity_id
_entity_poly.type
_entity_poly.pdbx_seq_one_letter_code
_entity_poly.pdbx_strand_id
1 'polypeptide(L)'
;MNNPFITKFAAQAGDISLTDVTTSREFQLLKGSQLILKETYNYDADHNIRITGLADVLTQALYGTLTVGEQLNAKSAFTCKLTGEEDITATLYAMRMLNPKDMSGLKTVLAVAGNGVCYPDVQKLVTVIGVVTVSLAGTNLTTAIGSAGAVTTVNCDPKVLFPNNWQNGRALNIGNELLLQILPEPCTDRVQIRFLNRYDMPETLLAHHMVEKAGTTDDVSTMYGLRTRFSVKSNTEYTLHSGALHYDDEQDTWQDLLLSRKAQILWQGQWTDIVVTKSNFTRQRQQFRRQNIEISFQTANPLMIL
;
A
#
# COMPACT_ATOMS: atom_id res chain seq x y z
N MET A 1 17.21 -27.75 9.84
CA MET A 1 16.85 -26.36 9.45
C MET A 1 15.54 -25.95 10.11
N ASN A 2 15.46 -24.75 10.73
CA ASN A 2 14.19 -24.23 11.25
C ASN A 2 13.28 -23.76 10.10
N ASN A 3 11.96 -23.79 10.33
CA ASN A 3 11.00 -23.32 9.33
C ASN A 3 10.96 -21.78 9.28
N PRO A 4 11.38 -21.12 8.18
CA PRO A 4 11.31 -19.68 8.04
C PRO A 4 9.88 -19.18 7.79
N PHE A 5 8.97 -20.04 7.36
CA PHE A 5 7.58 -19.70 7.04
C PHE A 5 6.71 -19.75 8.30
N ILE A 6 7.00 -18.84 9.23
CA ILE A 6 6.30 -18.73 10.51
C ILE A 6 4.83 -18.38 10.29
N THR A 7 4.54 -17.62 9.25
CA THR A 7 3.19 -17.18 8.86
C THR A 7 2.94 -17.45 7.38
N LYS A 8 1.72 -17.20 6.93
CA LYS A 8 1.37 -17.27 5.49
C LYS A 8 1.73 -16.00 4.70
N PHE A 9 2.50 -15.09 5.29
CA PHE A 9 2.82 -13.79 4.71
C PHE A 9 4.31 -13.68 4.42
N ALA A 10 4.66 -13.33 3.16
CA ALA A 10 6.04 -13.21 2.72
C ALA A 10 6.83 -12.17 3.54
N ALA A 11 6.20 -11.04 3.85
CA ALA A 11 6.82 -9.96 4.62
C ALA A 11 7.12 -10.30 6.10
N GLN A 12 6.68 -11.48 6.55
CA GLN A 12 6.88 -11.98 7.93
C GLN A 12 7.66 -13.28 7.97
N ALA A 13 8.34 -13.64 6.88
CA ALA A 13 9.24 -14.78 6.89
C ALA A 13 10.39 -14.54 7.87
N GLY A 14 10.71 -15.56 8.63
CA GLY A 14 11.82 -15.53 9.59
C GLY A 14 13.17 -15.86 8.93
N ASP A 15 14.22 -15.72 9.73
CA ASP A 15 15.56 -16.15 9.34
C ASP A 15 15.67 -17.70 9.39
N ILE A 16 16.55 -18.25 8.54
CA ILE A 16 16.94 -19.66 8.65
C ILE A 16 18.20 -19.73 9.52
N SER A 17 18.20 -20.66 10.48
CA SER A 17 19.36 -20.93 11.32
C SER A 17 19.67 -22.41 11.33
N LEU A 18 20.96 -22.74 11.25
CA LEU A 18 21.52 -24.07 11.46
C LEU A 18 22.61 -24.00 12.51
N THR A 19 22.73 -25.01 13.31
CA THR A 19 23.79 -25.21 14.31
C THR A 19 24.60 -26.44 13.97
N ASP A 20 25.80 -26.55 14.54
CA ASP A 20 26.71 -27.71 14.41
C ASP A 20 27.08 -28.04 12.94
N VAL A 21 27.24 -27.01 12.10
CA VAL A 21 27.56 -27.15 10.69
C VAL A 21 29.09 -27.16 10.50
N THR A 22 29.60 -28.19 9.83
CA THR A 22 31.04 -28.36 9.58
C THR A 22 31.46 -28.10 8.14
N THR A 23 30.51 -27.86 7.24
CA THR A 23 30.75 -27.60 5.81
C THR A 23 29.85 -26.49 5.31
N SER A 24 30.30 -25.75 4.29
CA SER A 24 29.47 -24.77 3.60
C SER A 24 28.21 -25.41 3.04
N ARG A 25 27.10 -24.66 3.01
CA ARG A 25 25.80 -25.13 2.51
C ARG A 25 25.32 -24.24 1.35
N GLU A 26 24.86 -24.86 0.30
CA GLU A 26 24.18 -24.18 -0.79
C GLU A 26 22.70 -24.00 -0.42
N PHE A 27 22.23 -22.75 -0.46
CA PHE A 27 20.83 -22.38 -0.28
C PHE A 27 20.21 -22.02 -1.62
N GLN A 28 19.00 -22.50 -1.83
CA GLN A 28 18.17 -22.15 -2.98
C GLN A 28 16.76 -21.77 -2.52
N LEU A 29 16.27 -20.65 -3.05
CA LEU A 29 14.88 -20.23 -2.90
C LEU A 29 14.18 -20.36 -4.25
N LEU A 30 13.09 -21.13 -4.29
CA LEU A 30 12.28 -21.32 -5.50
C LEU A 30 10.89 -20.75 -5.31
N LYS A 31 10.33 -20.17 -6.38
CA LYS A 31 8.91 -19.82 -6.53
C LYS A 31 8.27 -20.79 -7.52
N GLY A 32 7.51 -21.74 -7.00
CA GLY A 32 7.13 -22.91 -7.80
C GLY A 32 8.37 -23.65 -8.29
N SER A 33 8.57 -23.73 -9.60
CA SER A 33 9.77 -24.29 -10.24
C SER A 33 10.85 -23.25 -10.58
N GLN A 34 10.57 -21.96 -10.44
CA GLN A 34 11.51 -20.88 -10.79
C GLN A 34 12.51 -20.64 -9.67
N LEU A 35 13.79 -20.70 -9.99
CA LEU A 35 14.85 -20.32 -9.06
C LEU A 35 14.88 -18.79 -8.89
N ILE A 36 14.73 -18.30 -7.65
CA ILE A 36 14.77 -16.88 -7.29
C ILE A 36 16.14 -16.48 -6.75
N LEU A 37 16.70 -17.29 -5.85
CA LEU A 37 17.99 -17.03 -5.21
C LEU A 37 18.75 -18.33 -5.11
N LYS A 38 20.06 -18.25 -5.35
CA LYS A 38 21.02 -19.34 -5.12
C LYS A 38 22.28 -18.75 -4.55
N GLU A 39 22.65 -19.16 -3.33
CA GLU A 39 23.84 -18.67 -2.63
C GLU A 39 24.48 -19.78 -1.82
N THR A 40 25.79 -19.67 -1.57
CA THR A 40 26.53 -20.56 -0.70
C THR A 40 26.89 -19.85 0.60
N TYR A 41 26.51 -20.42 1.71
CA TYR A 41 26.77 -19.89 3.04
C TYR A 41 27.84 -20.70 3.75
N ASN A 42 28.81 -20.00 4.31
CA ASN A 42 29.83 -20.57 5.18
C ASN A 42 29.36 -20.52 6.63
N TYR A 43 29.78 -21.48 7.43
CA TYR A 43 29.54 -21.45 8.88
C TYR A 43 30.46 -20.43 9.56
N ASP A 44 29.99 -19.88 10.66
CA ASP A 44 30.74 -18.95 11.52
C ASP A 44 31.69 -19.70 12.50
N ALA A 45 32.34 -18.95 13.39
CA ALA A 45 33.27 -19.50 14.37
C ALA A 45 32.58 -20.46 15.38
N ASP A 46 31.28 -20.33 15.57
CA ASP A 46 30.46 -21.15 16.45
C ASP A 46 29.77 -22.30 15.69
N HIS A 47 30.22 -22.58 14.47
CA HIS A 47 29.63 -23.60 13.59
C HIS A 47 28.16 -23.39 13.25
N ASN A 48 27.72 -22.12 13.13
CA ASN A 48 26.36 -21.79 12.76
C ASN A 48 26.29 -21.19 11.35
N ILE A 49 25.18 -21.42 10.65
CA ILE A 49 24.79 -20.69 9.44
C ILE A 49 23.51 -19.92 9.73
N ARG A 50 23.49 -18.64 9.37
CA ARG A 50 22.30 -17.81 9.47
C ARG A 50 22.03 -17.13 8.13
N ILE A 51 20.82 -17.35 7.60
CA ILE A 51 20.31 -16.74 6.36
C ILE A 51 19.25 -15.74 6.75
N THR A 52 19.50 -14.46 6.48
CA THR A 52 18.65 -13.33 6.87
C THR A 52 18.06 -12.63 5.66
N GLY A 53 17.06 -11.77 5.86
CA GLY A 53 16.48 -10.95 4.79
C GLY A 53 15.54 -11.70 3.85
N LEU A 54 15.10 -12.92 4.17
CA LEU A 54 14.19 -13.71 3.34
C LEU A 54 12.86 -12.99 3.11
N ALA A 55 12.35 -12.25 4.09
CA ALA A 55 11.10 -11.51 3.97
C ALA A 55 11.10 -10.53 2.80
N ASP A 56 12.19 -9.79 2.61
CA ASP A 56 12.31 -8.82 1.52
C ASP A 56 12.42 -9.51 0.15
N VAL A 57 13.22 -10.57 0.05
CA VAL A 57 13.37 -11.35 -1.19
C VAL A 57 12.04 -11.99 -1.59
N LEU A 58 11.32 -12.60 -0.65
CA LEU A 58 10.03 -13.22 -0.90
C LEU A 58 8.96 -12.20 -1.32
N THR A 59 8.92 -11.05 -0.63
CA THR A 59 8.00 -9.96 -0.97
C THR A 59 8.30 -9.43 -2.37
N GLN A 60 9.57 -9.19 -2.69
CA GLN A 60 9.98 -8.73 -4.01
C GLN A 60 9.66 -9.76 -5.10
N ALA A 61 9.89 -11.04 -4.85
CA ALA A 61 9.58 -12.11 -5.79
C ALA A 61 8.07 -12.26 -6.07
N LEU A 62 7.21 -11.90 -5.11
CA LEU A 62 5.77 -11.91 -5.31
C LEU A 62 5.29 -10.73 -6.14
N TYR A 63 5.82 -9.55 -5.87
CA TYR A 63 5.33 -8.31 -6.50
C TYR A 63 6.17 -7.81 -7.67
N GLY A 64 7.42 -8.28 -7.83
CA GLY A 64 8.41 -7.65 -8.69
C GLY A 64 8.73 -6.25 -8.20
N THR A 65 7.90 -5.27 -8.56
CA THR A 65 7.91 -3.93 -7.97
C THR A 65 6.57 -3.65 -7.31
N LEU A 66 6.57 -3.14 -6.07
CA LEU A 66 5.35 -2.71 -5.39
C LEU A 66 4.64 -1.65 -6.25
N THR A 67 3.40 -1.91 -6.64
CA THR A 67 2.56 -0.96 -7.38
C THR A 67 1.45 -0.43 -6.49
N VAL A 68 0.98 0.76 -6.77
CA VAL A 68 -0.14 1.40 -6.06
C VAL A 68 -1.43 1.42 -6.88
N GLY A 69 -1.44 0.73 -8.04
CA GLY A 69 -2.59 0.59 -8.91
C GLY A 69 -3.35 -0.71 -8.71
N GLU A 70 -4.31 -0.98 -9.59
CA GLU A 70 -4.95 -2.28 -9.65
C GLU A 70 -3.90 -3.36 -9.89
N GLN A 71 -4.02 -4.45 -9.14
CA GLN A 71 -3.08 -5.55 -9.29
C GLN A 71 -3.75 -6.88 -8.97
N LEU A 72 -3.42 -7.86 -9.78
CA LEU A 72 -3.74 -9.24 -9.50
C LEU A 72 -2.56 -9.85 -8.76
N ASN A 73 -2.76 -10.16 -7.49
CA ASN A 73 -1.67 -10.64 -6.69
C ASN A 73 -1.70 -12.03 -6.32
N ALA A 74 -0.63 -12.52 -6.48
CA ALA A 74 -0.37 -13.87 -6.25
C ALA A 74 -0.17 -14.20 -4.78
N LYS A 75 -0.81 -15.22 -4.32
CA LYS A 75 -0.17 -16.15 -3.44
C LYS A 75 0.64 -17.11 -4.32
N SER A 76 1.82 -17.50 -3.86
CA SER A 76 2.68 -18.44 -4.58
C SER A 76 3.29 -19.46 -3.63
N ALA A 77 3.56 -20.66 -4.15
CA ALA A 77 4.34 -21.63 -3.40
C ALA A 77 5.81 -21.25 -3.46
N PHE A 78 6.46 -21.25 -2.31
CA PHE A 78 7.89 -21.07 -2.16
C PHE A 78 8.52 -22.30 -1.52
N THR A 79 9.69 -22.67 -1.98
CA THR A 79 10.47 -23.77 -1.43
C THR A 79 11.87 -23.27 -1.07
N CYS A 80 12.24 -23.44 0.19
CA CYS A 80 13.61 -23.28 0.67
C CYS A 80 14.31 -24.64 0.62
N LYS A 81 15.41 -24.70 -0.10
CA LYS A 81 16.28 -25.88 -0.17
C LYS A 81 17.65 -25.51 0.41
N LEU A 82 18.16 -26.36 1.28
CA LEU A 82 19.48 -26.21 1.83
C LEU A 82 20.17 -27.56 1.80
N THR A 83 21.36 -27.63 1.22
CA THR A 83 22.09 -28.90 1.03
C THR A 83 22.23 -29.68 2.35
N GLY A 84 21.74 -30.91 2.37
CA GLY A 84 21.78 -31.78 3.56
C GLY A 84 20.61 -31.60 4.52
N GLU A 85 19.63 -30.77 4.18
CA GLU A 85 18.39 -30.56 4.93
C GLU A 85 17.16 -30.95 4.11
N GLU A 86 16.02 -31.16 4.76
CA GLU A 86 14.75 -31.37 4.09
C GLU A 86 14.23 -30.05 3.49
N ASP A 87 13.62 -30.14 2.30
CA ASP A 87 12.99 -29.02 1.62
C ASP A 87 11.78 -28.49 2.43
N ILE A 88 11.73 -27.18 2.69
CA ILE A 88 10.58 -26.54 3.35
C ILE A 88 9.77 -25.79 2.31
N THR A 89 8.51 -26.19 2.12
CA THR A 89 7.60 -25.55 1.16
C THR A 89 6.40 -24.92 1.86
N ALA A 90 6.05 -23.71 1.50
CA ALA A 90 4.84 -23.03 1.93
C ALA A 90 4.22 -22.16 0.84
N THR A 91 2.90 -21.99 0.90
CA THR A 91 2.20 -21.02 0.06
C THR A 91 2.07 -19.71 0.82
N LEU A 92 2.68 -18.64 0.29
CA LEU A 92 2.75 -17.34 0.92
C LEU A 92 1.92 -16.29 0.17
N TYR A 93 1.32 -15.39 0.94
CA TYR A 93 0.67 -14.18 0.46
C TYR A 93 1.65 -13.00 0.49
N ALA A 94 1.50 -12.12 -0.46
CA ALA A 94 2.35 -10.94 -0.58
C ALA A 94 2.04 -9.81 0.41
N MET A 95 0.87 -9.81 0.99
CA MET A 95 0.45 -8.77 1.92
C MET A 95 1.20 -8.83 3.26
N ARG A 96 1.28 -7.69 3.93
CA ARG A 96 1.81 -7.56 5.29
C ARG A 96 0.68 -7.59 6.30
N MET A 97 0.77 -8.45 7.32
CA MET A 97 -0.14 -8.42 8.47
C MET A 97 0.54 -7.79 9.67
N LEU A 98 -0.19 -6.94 10.39
CA LEU A 98 0.34 -6.25 11.57
C LEU A 98 0.38 -7.16 12.81
N ASN A 99 -0.47 -8.18 12.87
CA ASN A 99 -0.52 -9.11 13.99
C ASN A 99 -0.69 -10.56 13.50
N PRO A 100 0.38 -11.40 13.58
CA PRO A 100 0.34 -12.79 13.14
C PRO A 100 -0.62 -13.67 13.94
N LYS A 101 -1.01 -13.27 15.15
CA LYS A 101 -1.89 -14.06 16.01
C LYS A 101 -3.35 -14.05 15.56
N ASP A 102 -3.75 -13.08 14.74
CA ASP A 102 -5.14 -12.93 14.28
C ASP A 102 -5.46 -13.72 12.99
N MET A 103 -4.66 -14.74 12.70
CA MET A 103 -4.86 -15.57 11.49
C MET A 103 -6.14 -16.40 11.47
N SER A 104 -6.82 -16.58 12.60
CA SER A 104 -8.10 -17.27 12.68
C SER A 104 -9.29 -16.43 12.15
N GLY A 105 -9.09 -15.13 11.93
CA GLY A 105 -10.08 -14.19 11.42
C GLY A 105 -9.51 -13.33 10.30
N LEU A 106 -8.89 -13.94 9.27
CA LEU A 106 -8.46 -13.24 8.08
C LEU A 106 -9.63 -12.45 7.51
N LYS A 107 -9.56 -11.11 7.60
CA LYS A 107 -10.44 -10.26 6.82
C LYS A 107 -10.30 -10.61 5.35
N THR A 108 -11.42 -10.70 4.66
CA THR A 108 -11.42 -10.91 3.20
C THR A 108 -11.25 -9.59 2.45
N VAL A 109 -11.53 -8.47 3.11
CA VAL A 109 -11.36 -7.12 2.58
C VAL A 109 -10.23 -6.42 3.34
N LEU A 110 -9.19 -6.02 2.62
CA LEU A 110 -7.97 -5.43 3.19
C LEU A 110 -8.00 -3.89 3.12
N ALA A 111 -9.14 -3.30 3.44
CA ALA A 111 -9.27 -1.86 3.66
C ALA A 111 -8.93 -1.50 5.11
N VAL A 112 -8.37 -0.31 5.30
CA VAL A 112 -8.00 0.19 6.64
C VAL A 112 -9.24 0.60 7.41
N ALA A 113 -10.11 1.38 6.79
CA ALA A 113 -11.38 1.79 7.36
C ALA A 113 -12.48 0.76 7.06
N GLY A 114 -13.39 0.52 8.01
CA GLY A 114 -14.59 -0.30 7.80
C GLY A 114 -15.72 0.44 7.08
N ASN A 115 -15.66 1.78 7.10
CA ASN A 115 -16.60 2.66 6.42
C ASN A 115 -15.87 3.72 5.63
N GLY A 116 -16.42 4.14 4.51
CA GLY A 116 -15.84 5.17 3.67
C GLY A 116 -16.82 5.67 2.63
N VAL A 117 -16.31 6.48 1.73
CA VAL A 117 -17.09 7.05 0.63
C VAL A 117 -16.48 6.63 -0.71
N CYS A 118 -17.35 6.54 -1.70
CA CYS A 118 -16.96 6.40 -3.10
C CYS A 118 -17.78 7.35 -3.97
N TYR A 119 -17.27 7.66 -5.13
CA TYR A 119 -17.87 8.59 -6.08
C TYR A 119 -17.91 7.93 -7.45
N PRO A 120 -18.95 8.21 -8.26
CA PRO A 120 -18.98 7.77 -9.64
C PRO A 120 -17.84 8.42 -10.43
N ASP A 121 -17.26 7.67 -11.36
CA ASP A 121 -16.10 8.07 -12.18
C ASP A 121 -14.82 8.41 -11.41
N VAL A 122 -14.73 7.99 -10.14
CA VAL A 122 -13.54 8.14 -9.32
C VAL A 122 -13.02 6.77 -8.91
N GLN A 123 -11.75 6.51 -9.17
CA GLN A 123 -11.13 5.25 -8.82
C GLN A 123 -11.20 5.01 -7.30
N LYS A 124 -11.80 3.90 -6.88
CA LYS A 124 -11.80 3.42 -5.49
C LYS A 124 -11.19 2.03 -5.44
N LEU A 125 -9.91 1.96 -5.11
CA LEU A 125 -9.20 0.70 -5.00
C LEU A 125 -9.53 0.00 -3.68
N VAL A 126 -9.89 -1.27 -3.79
CA VAL A 126 -10.13 -2.17 -2.65
C VAL A 126 -9.42 -3.49 -2.93
N THR A 127 -8.64 -3.97 -1.99
CA THR A 127 -7.97 -5.26 -2.09
C THR A 127 -8.75 -6.32 -1.33
N VAL A 128 -8.97 -7.45 -1.99
CA VAL A 128 -9.71 -8.59 -1.44
C VAL A 128 -8.93 -9.89 -1.55
N ILE A 129 -9.21 -10.82 -0.64
CA ILE A 129 -8.65 -12.18 -0.65
C ILE A 129 -9.72 -13.13 -1.17
N GLY A 130 -9.43 -13.81 -2.27
CA GLY A 130 -10.37 -14.72 -2.92
C GLY A 130 -11.48 -13.99 -3.65
N VAL A 131 -12.65 -14.59 -3.71
CA VAL A 131 -13.85 -14.01 -4.32
C VAL A 131 -14.74 -13.42 -3.23
N VAL A 132 -15.07 -12.15 -3.37
CA VAL A 132 -15.90 -11.41 -2.41
C VAL A 132 -17.13 -10.87 -3.12
N THR A 133 -18.29 -10.99 -2.48
CA THR A 133 -19.55 -10.44 -2.99
C THR A 133 -19.67 -8.96 -2.62
N VAL A 134 -20.00 -8.14 -3.61
CA VAL A 134 -20.41 -6.74 -3.43
C VAL A 134 -21.91 -6.64 -3.63
N SER A 135 -22.61 -6.08 -2.69
CA SER A 135 -24.05 -5.80 -2.79
C SER A 135 -24.33 -4.30 -2.83
N LEU A 136 -25.32 -3.91 -3.62
CA LEU A 136 -25.82 -2.53 -3.66
C LEU A 136 -26.97 -2.39 -2.67
N ALA A 137 -26.74 -1.64 -1.59
CA ALA A 137 -27.69 -1.48 -0.50
C ALA A 137 -29.05 -0.94 -0.99
N GLY A 138 -30.14 -1.48 -0.44
CA GLY A 138 -31.52 -1.16 -0.85
C GLY A 138 -31.96 -1.83 -2.16
N THR A 139 -31.20 -2.81 -2.65
CA THR A 139 -31.54 -3.64 -3.82
C THR A 139 -31.14 -5.09 -3.57
N ASN A 140 -31.56 -5.99 -4.48
CA ASN A 140 -31.11 -7.38 -4.49
C ASN A 140 -29.92 -7.60 -5.46
N LEU A 141 -29.29 -6.52 -5.93
CA LEU A 141 -28.21 -6.59 -6.90
C LEU A 141 -26.91 -6.92 -6.21
N THR A 142 -26.22 -7.90 -6.74
CA THR A 142 -24.90 -8.33 -6.28
C THR A 142 -23.96 -8.56 -7.47
N THR A 143 -22.68 -8.33 -7.24
CA THR A 143 -21.61 -8.70 -8.18
C THR A 143 -20.47 -9.32 -7.38
N ALA A 144 -19.63 -10.11 -8.04
CA ALA A 144 -18.45 -10.70 -7.41
C ALA A 144 -17.19 -9.96 -7.87
N ILE A 145 -16.27 -9.73 -6.94
CA ILE A 145 -14.95 -9.16 -7.19
C ILE A 145 -13.87 -10.10 -6.69
N GLY A 146 -12.66 -9.96 -7.22
CA GLY A 146 -11.52 -10.79 -6.85
C GLY A 146 -11.44 -12.09 -7.63
N SER A 147 -10.50 -12.95 -7.26
CA SER A 147 -10.23 -14.23 -7.91
C SER A 147 -9.94 -15.31 -6.89
N ALA A 148 -10.47 -16.52 -7.13
CA ALA A 148 -10.30 -17.66 -6.21
C ALA A 148 -8.81 -17.93 -5.93
N GLY A 149 -8.46 -17.98 -4.66
CA GLY A 149 -7.11 -18.27 -4.21
C GLY A 149 -6.07 -17.16 -4.46
N ALA A 150 -6.48 -15.97 -4.88
CA ALA A 150 -5.59 -14.82 -5.09
C ALA A 150 -5.90 -13.67 -4.14
N VAL A 151 -4.95 -12.75 -4.00
CA VAL A 151 -5.15 -11.41 -3.44
C VAL A 151 -5.27 -10.46 -4.62
N THR A 152 -6.37 -9.75 -4.73
CA THR A 152 -6.70 -8.93 -5.91
C THR A 152 -7.10 -7.53 -5.49
N THR A 153 -6.48 -6.52 -6.10
CA THR A 153 -6.92 -5.12 -5.97
C THR A 153 -7.82 -4.78 -7.16
N VAL A 154 -9.02 -4.33 -6.86
CA VAL A 154 -10.06 -4.03 -7.85
C VAL A 154 -10.52 -2.59 -7.70
N ASN A 155 -10.93 -1.98 -8.80
CA ASN A 155 -11.61 -0.70 -8.78
C ASN A 155 -13.09 -0.89 -8.42
N CYS A 156 -13.47 -0.38 -7.26
CA CYS A 156 -14.85 -0.40 -6.75
C CYS A 156 -15.62 0.89 -7.04
N ASP A 157 -15.35 1.55 -8.17
CA ASP A 157 -16.19 2.63 -8.67
C ASP A 157 -17.62 2.11 -8.88
N PRO A 158 -18.66 2.79 -8.30
CA PRO A 158 -20.05 2.39 -8.46
C PRO A 158 -20.50 2.21 -9.91
N LYS A 159 -20.02 3.05 -10.84
CA LYS A 159 -20.33 2.93 -12.26
C LYS A 159 -19.71 1.72 -12.92
N VAL A 160 -18.54 1.28 -12.43
CA VAL A 160 -17.89 0.06 -12.93
C VAL A 160 -18.62 -1.17 -12.42
N LEU A 161 -18.99 -1.22 -11.15
CA LEU A 161 -19.62 -2.38 -10.54
C LEU A 161 -21.13 -2.51 -10.89
N PHE A 162 -21.85 -1.40 -10.97
CA PHE A 162 -23.30 -1.36 -11.20
C PHE A 162 -23.68 -0.26 -12.23
N PRO A 163 -23.25 -0.35 -13.48
CA PRO A 163 -23.31 0.72 -14.48
C PRO A 163 -24.70 1.32 -14.70
N ASN A 164 -25.75 0.52 -14.55
CA ASN A 164 -27.12 0.94 -14.80
C ASN A 164 -27.95 1.19 -13.51
N ASN A 165 -27.41 0.87 -12.34
CA ASN A 165 -28.21 0.75 -11.12
C ASN A 165 -27.65 1.54 -9.93
N TRP A 166 -26.43 2.07 -10.04
CA TRP A 166 -25.88 2.93 -9.00
C TRP A 166 -26.71 4.21 -8.84
N GLN A 167 -26.81 4.70 -7.62
CA GLN A 167 -27.52 5.94 -7.29
C GLN A 167 -26.83 6.61 -6.10
N ASN A 168 -26.81 7.94 -6.11
CA ASN A 168 -26.36 8.72 -4.98
C ASN A 168 -27.18 8.40 -3.72
N GLY A 169 -26.53 8.36 -2.57
CA GLY A 169 -27.15 8.04 -1.29
C GLY A 169 -27.28 6.54 -1.00
N ARG A 170 -27.03 5.65 -1.97
CA ARG A 170 -26.88 4.21 -1.73
C ARG A 170 -25.48 3.88 -1.21
N ALA A 171 -25.29 2.64 -0.80
CA ALA A 171 -23.99 2.15 -0.37
C ALA A 171 -23.61 0.84 -1.06
N LEU A 172 -22.32 0.64 -1.25
CA LEU A 172 -21.72 -0.64 -1.63
C LEU A 172 -21.32 -1.36 -0.34
N ASN A 173 -21.82 -2.56 -0.13
CA ASN A 173 -21.38 -3.43 0.95
C ASN A 173 -20.47 -4.52 0.36
N ILE A 174 -19.21 -4.50 0.75
CA ILE A 174 -18.16 -5.37 0.21
C ILE A 174 -17.80 -6.40 1.28
N GLY A 175 -18.18 -7.66 1.07
CA GLY A 175 -17.87 -8.78 1.95
C GLY A 175 -18.41 -8.65 3.38
N ASN A 176 -19.40 -7.77 3.62
CA ASN A 176 -19.87 -7.38 4.96
C ASN A 176 -18.78 -6.79 5.89
N GLU A 177 -17.64 -6.40 5.34
CA GLU A 177 -16.50 -5.88 6.09
C GLU A 177 -16.21 -4.41 5.78
N LEU A 178 -16.63 -3.93 4.60
CA LEU A 178 -16.45 -2.55 4.15
C LEU A 178 -17.75 -1.99 3.58
N LEU A 179 -18.19 -0.86 4.12
CA LEU A 179 -19.32 -0.09 3.62
C LEU A 179 -18.85 1.19 2.96
N LEU A 180 -19.13 1.35 1.66
CA LEU A 180 -18.81 2.55 0.90
C LEU A 180 -20.08 3.29 0.51
N GLN A 181 -20.32 4.45 1.10
CA GLN A 181 -21.45 5.29 0.73
C GLN A 181 -21.19 5.99 -0.61
N ILE A 182 -22.13 5.87 -1.54
CA ILE A 182 -22.07 6.53 -2.85
C ILE A 182 -22.52 7.98 -2.66
N LEU A 183 -21.59 8.90 -2.82
CA LEU A 183 -21.87 10.33 -2.79
C LEU A 183 -22.02 10.90 -4.21
N PRO A 184 -22.70 12.06 -4.36
CA PRO A 184 -22.74 12.74 -5.64
C PRO A 184 -21.34 13.12 -6.10
N GLU A 185 -21.23 13.38 -7.40
CA GLU A 185 -19.98 13.76 -8.03
C GLU A 185 -19.25 14.85 -7.24
N PRO A 186 -17.96 14.67 -6.96
CA PRO A 186 -17.21 15.59 -6.15
C PRO A 186 -17.04 16.95 -6.86
N CYS A 187 -16.79 18.01 -6.07
CA CYS A 187 -16.40 19.33 -6.61
C CYS A 187 -15.18 19.19 -7.53
N THR A 188 -15.07 20.08 -8.50
CA THR A 188 -14.06 20.08 -9.59
C THR A 188 -12.60 20.09 -9.13
N ASP A 189 -12.31 20.52 -7.89
CA ASP A 189 -10.95 20.74 -7.39
C ASP A 189 -10.38 19.56 -6.60
N ARG A 190 -11.02 18.38 -6.68
CA ARG A 190 -10.59 17.22 -5.93
C ARG A 190 -9.40 16.52 -6.56
N VAL A 191 -8.55 16.00 -5.69
CA VAL A 191 -7.31 15.33 -6.06
C VAL A 191 -7.35 13.87 -5.63
N GLN A 192 -7.20 12.95 -6.58
CA GLN A 192 -7.13 11.53 -6.29
C GLN A 192 -5.72 11.14 -5.88
N ILE A 193 -5.64 10.33 -4.84
CA ILE A 193 -4.39 9.78 -4.31
C ILE A 193 -4.54 8.28 -4.23
N ARG A 194 -3.50 7.55 -4.61
CA ARG A 194 -3.38 6.12 -4.37
C ARG A 194 -2.06 5.82 -3.67
N PHE A 195 -2.08 4.86 -2.76
CA PHE A 195 -0.94 4.57 -1.91
C PHE A 195 -0.97 3.13 -1.40
N LEU A 196 0.12 2.67 -0.81
CA LEU A 196 0.17 1.38 -0.12
C LEU A 196 -0.23 1.59 1.34
N ASN A 197 -1.31 0.95 1.77
CA ASN A 197 -1.77 0.98 3.15
C ASN A 197 -0.90 0.11 4.08
N ARG A 198 -1.25 0.02 5.37
CA ARG A 198 -0.52 -0.76 6.39
C ARG A 198 -0.38 -2.25 6.07
N TYR A 199 -1.17 -2.76 5.16
CA TYR A 199 -1.09 -4.14 4.67
C TYR A 199 -0.20 -4.28 3.43
N ASP A 200 0.48 -3.20 3.00
CA ASP A 200 1.19 -3.06 1.72
C ASP A 200 0.27 -3.26 0.50
N MET A 201 -1.02 -2.95 0.66
CA MET A 201 -2.03 -3.07 -0.38
C MET A 201 -2.45 -1.71 -0.93
N PRO A 202 -2.73 -1.63 -2.24
CA PRO A 202 -3.21 -0.39 -2.84
C PRO A 202 -4.54 0.05 -2.25
N GLU A 203 -4.60 1.31 -1.88
CA GLU A 203 -5.80 2.00 -1.42
C GLU A 203 -5.86 3.40 -2.03
N THR A 204 -7.07 3.98 -2.11
CA THR A 204 -7.27 5.31 -2.67
C THR A 204 -7.94 6.25 -1.69
N LEU A 205 -7.52 7.50 -1.74
CA LEU A 205 -8.13 8.62 -1.05
C LEU A 205 -8.49 9.72 -2.05
N LEU A 206 -9.44 10.56 -1.65
CA LEU A 206 -9.81 11.75 -2.40
C LEU A 206 -9.62 12.96 -1.49
N ALA A 207 -8.66 13.82 -1.82
CA ALA A 207 -8.47 15.10 -1.16
C ALA A 207 -9.44 16.14 -1.73
N HIS A 208 -9.92 17.06 -0.87
CA HIS A 208 -10.87 18.08 -1.25
C HIS A 208 -10.23 19.12 -2.16
N HIS A 209 -9.01 19.55 -1.83
CA HIS A 209 -8.22 20.46 -2.65
C HIS A 209 -6.73 20.34 -2.31
N MET A 210 -5.93 20.97 -3.16
CA MET A 210 -4.49 21.03 -3.02
C MET A 210 -4.03 22.49 -3.11
N VAL A 211 -3.11 22.84 -2.24
CA VAL A 211 -2.44 24.15 -2.23
C VAL A 211 -0.99 23.96 -2.64
N GLU A 212 -0.54 24.72 -3.61
CA GLU A 212 0.85 24.78 -4.04
C GLU A 212 1.56 25.94 -3.32
N LYS A 213 2.72 25.65 -2.73
CA LYS A 213 3.60 26.63 -2.14
C LYS A 213 4.97 26.56 -2.82
N ALA A 214 5.19 27.47 -3.75
CA ALA A 214 6.50 27.62 -4.36
C ALA A 214 7.44 28.40 -3.42
N GLY A 215 8.63 27.89 -3.23
CA GLY A 215 9.69 28.54 -2.48
C GLY A 215 11.00 28.52 -3.28
N THR A 216 11.87 29.46 -2.98
CA THR A 216 13.25 29.45 -3.50
C THR A 216 14.22 29.45 -2.33
N THR A 217 15.24 28.63 -2.43
CA THR A 217 16.40 28.68 -1.55
C THR A 217 17.56 29.26 -2.32
N ASP A 218 18.05 30.41 -1.87
CA ASP A 218 19.09 31.16 -2.55
C ASP A 218 20.38 31.17 -1.74
N ASP A 219 21.49 30.90 -2.39
CA ASP A 219 22.81 31.23 -1.86
C ASP A 219 23.18 32.64 -2.34
N VAL A 220 23.23 33.59 -1.40
CA VAL A 220 23.58 34.98 -1.68
C VAL A 220 24.98 35.26 -1.18
N SER A 221 25.85 35.75 -2.03
CA SER A 221 27.17 36.22 -1.68
C SER A 221 27.32 37.71 -2.03
N THR A 222 28.21 38.39 -1.30
CA THR A 222 28.55 39.78 -1.59
C THR A 222 29.93 39.79 -2.24
N MET A 223 29.99 40.20 -3.47
CA MET A 223 31.25 40.34 -4.23
C MET A 223 31.35 41.79 -4.70
N TYR A 224 32.46 42.45 -4.36
CA TYR A 224 32.70 43.86 -4.69
C TYR A 224 31.58 44.82 -4.21
N GLY A 225 30.97 44.56 -3.04
CA GLY A 225 29.89 45.38 -2.49
C GLY A 225 28.51 45.14 -3.12
N LEU A 226 28.41 44.26 -4.11
CA LEU A 226 27.14 43.90 -4.76
C LEU A 226 26.68 42.53 -4.24
N ARG A 227 25.42 42.44 -3.86
CA ARG A 227 24.77 41.15 -3.54
C ARG A 227 24.39 40.43 -4.83
N THR A 228 24.92 39.23 -5.01
CA THR A 228 24.66 38.41 -6.19
C THR A 228 24.16 37.03 -5.76
N ARG A 229 23.12 36.53 -6.43
CA ARG A 229 22.63 35.17 -6.24
C ARG A 229 23.51 34.20 -7.02
N PHE A 230 24.17 33.26 -6.33
CA PHE A 230 25.04 32.24 -6.97
C PHE A 230 24.29 30.97 -7.29
N SER A 231 23.30 30.63 -6.49
CA SER A 231 22.52 29.41 -6.67
C SER A 231 21.08 29.71 -6.31
N VAL A 232 20.15 29.34 -7.20
CA VAL A 232 18.71 29.41 -6.94
C VAL A 232 18.17 28.00 -7.09
N LYS A 233 17.68 27.43 -5.98
CA LYS A 233 16.96 26.17 -6.00
C LYS A 233 15.49 26.45 -5.81
N SER A 234 14.68 26.05 -6.79
CA SER A 234 13.23 26.05 -6.62
C SER A 234 12.83 24.86 -5.75
N ASN A 235 12.03 25.11 -4.72
CA ASN A 235 11.43 24.08 -3.91
C ASN A 235 9.92 24.33 -3.90
N THR A 236 9.17 23.39 -4.48
CA THR A 236 7.72 23.46 -4.48
C THR A 236 7.19 22.39 -3.51
N GLU A 237 6.44 22.82 -2.54
CA GLU A 237 5.73 21.96 -1.60
C GLU A 237 4.23 22.07 -1.86
N TYR A 238 3.57 20.94 -1.87
CA TYR A 238 2.13 20.84 -2.05
C TYR A 238 1.49 20.40 -0.74
N THR A 239 0.35 20.98 -0.41
CA THR A 239 -0.45 20.60 0.75
C THR A 239 -1.81 20.11 0.30
N LEU A 240 -2.14 18.87 0.67
CA LEU A 240 -3.44 18.24 0.47
C LEU A 240 -4.32 18.49 1.68
N HIS A 241 -5.58 18.78 1.43
CA HIS A 241 -6.62 18.95 2.45
C HIS A 241 -7.69 17.88 2.27
N SER A 242 -7.96 17.12 3.32
CA SER A 242 -9.00 16.06 3.26
C SER A 242 -10.40 16.63 3.07
N GLY A 243 -10.62 17.88 3.48
CA GLY A 243 -11.95 18.38 3.69
C GLY A 243 -12.62 17.73 4.91
N ALA A 244 -13.94 17.85 5.01
CA ALA A 244 -14.68 17.22 6.08
C ALA A 244 -14.78 15.72 5.84
N LEU A 245 -14.31 14.92 6.80
CA LEU A 245 -14.46 13.47 6.79
C LEU A 245 -15.91 13.08 7.07
N HIS A 246 -16.37 12.03 6.42
CA HIS A 246 -17.74 11.51 6.59
C HIS A 246 -17.82 10.49 7.73
N TYR A 247 -16.75 9.73 7.94
CA TYR A 247 -16.63 8.70 8.98
C TYR A 247 -15.36 8.90 9.80
N ASP A 248 -15.43 8.58 11.08
CA ASP A 248 -14.28 8.73 11.99
C ASP A 248 -13.11 7.81 11.65
N ASP A 249 -13.39 6.63 11.12
CA ASP A 249 -12.39 5.64 10.72
C ASP A 249 -11.67 5.99 9.41
N GLU A 250 -12.18 6.94 8.60
CA GLU A 250 -11.43 7.49 7.46
C GLU A 250 -10.11 8.13 7.89
N GLN A 251 -10.03 8.61 9.14
CA GLN A 251 -8.78 9.13 9.69
C GLN A 251 -7.65 8.08 9.68
N ASP A 252 -7.99 6.82 9.89
CA ASP A 252 -7.00 5.74 9.87
C ASP A 252 -6.41 5.56 8.47
N THR A 253 -7.21 5.72 7.42
CA THR A 253 -6.75 5.67 6.02
C THR A 253 -5.82 6.85 5.71
N TRP A 254 -6.13 8.06 6.19
CA TRP A 254 -5.24 9.22 6.04
C TRP A 254 -3.93 9.05 6.82
N GLN A 255 -3.98 8.44 8.01
CA GLN A 255 -2.78 8.10 8.77
C GLN A 255 -1.90 7.10 8.03
N ASP A 256 -2.50 6.12 7.37
CA ASP A 256 -1.74 5.14 6.57
C ASP A 256 -1.05 5.78 5.37
N LEU A 257 -1.66 6.78 4.72
CA LEU A 257 -0.98 7.56 3.68
C LEU A 257 0.32 8.19 4.20
N LEU A 258 0.34 8.69 5.45
CA LEU A 258 1.56 9.25 6.06
C LEU A 258 2.67 8.22 6.26
N LEU A 259 2.28 6.98 6.51
CA LEU A 259 3.20 5.88 6.77
C LEU A 259 3.51 5.07 5.50
N SER A 260 2.88 5.43 4.38
CA SER A 260 3.00 4.71 3.13
C SER A 260 4.41 4.80 2.56
N ARG A 261 4.92 3.64 2.13
CA ARG A 261 6.21 3.55 1.44
C ARG A 261 6.15 4.02 0.00
N LYS A 262 4.96 4.07 -0.59
CA LYS A 262 4.75 4.51 -1.96
C LYS A 262 3.38 5.14 -2.12
N ALA A 263 3.35 6.36 -2.64
CA ALA A 263 2.13 7.08 -2.92
C ALA A 263 2.21 7.78 -4.27
N GLN A 264 1.07 7.94 -4.92
CA GLN A 264 0.91 8.65 -6.19
C GLN A 264 -0.30 9.56 -6.12
N ILE A 265 -0.21 10.66 -6.85
CA ILE A 265 -1.29 11.62 -7.05
C ILE A 265 -1.70 11.64 -8.52
N LEU A 266 -2.98 11.75 -8.80
CA LEU A 266 -3.46 11.97 -10.16
C LEU A 266 -3.31 13.45 -10.51
N TRP A 267 -2.32 13.77 -11.36
CA TRP A 267 -1.99 15.11 -11.80
C TRP A 267 -2.13 15.21 -13.30
N GLN A 268 -2.93 16.16 -13.78
CA GLN A 268 -3.15 16.36 -15.23
C GLN A 268 -3.46 15.06 -16.00
N GLY A 269 -4.23 14.15 -15.38
CA GLY A 269 -4.59 12.87 -15.98
C GLY A 269 -3.50 11.78 -15.89
N GLN A 270 -2.36 12.05 -15.25
CA GLN A 270 -1.28 11.08 -15.06
C GLN A 270 -1.00 10.82 -13.58
N TRP A 271 -0.67 9.58 -13.25
CA TRP A 271 -0.25 9.21 -11.90
C TRP A 271 1.22 9.56 -11.69
N THR A 272 1.46 10.47 -10.76
CA THR A 272 2.81 10.98 -10.42
C THR A 272 3.20 10.51 -9.02
N ASP A 273 4.41 9.95 -8.90
CA ASP A 273 4.96 9.54 -7.62
C ASP A 273 5.20 10.75 -6.71
N ILE A 274 4.79 10.62 -5.44
CA ILE A 274 4.95 11.66 -4.43
C ILE A 274 5.69 11.12 -3.20
N VAL A 275 6.36 12.03 -2.50
CA VAL A 275 6.98 11.79 -1.19
C VAL A 275 6.31 12.68 -0.17
N VAL A 276 5.70 12.07 0.84
CA VAL A 276 5.12 12.80 1.96
C VAL A 276 6.24 13.40 2.80
N THR A 277 6.23 14.72 2.95
CA THR A 277 7.32 15.46 3.62
C THR A 277 6.96 15.91 5.02
N LYS A 278 5.69 16.23 5.25
CA LYS A 278 5.23 16.76 6.53
C LYS A 278 3.77 16.41 6.78
N SER A 279 3.43 16.14 8.02
CA SER A 279 2.06 15.95 8.45
C SER A 279 1.78 16.68 9.74
N ASN A 280 0.68 17.43 9.80
CA ASN A 280 0.09 17.92 11.02
C ASN A 280 -1.18 17.13 11.28
N PHE A 281 -1.02 15.85 11.65
CA PHE A 281 -2.14 15.00 11.96
C PHE A 281 -2.38 14.96 13.45
N THR A 282 -3.49 15.54 13.90
CA THR A 282 -3.96 15.41 15.27
C THR A 282 -5.26 14.64 15.28
N ARG A 283 -5.27 13.44 15.87
CA ARG A 283 -6.46 12.64 16.02
C ARG A 283 -7.29 13.15 17.21
N GLN A 284 -8.51 13.59 16.94
CA GLN A 284 -9.47 13.95 18.00
C GLN A 284 -10.50 12.83 18.12
N ARG A 285 -10.67 12.31 19.34
CA ARG A 285 -11.59 11.20 19.62
C ARG A 285 -12.98 11.63 20.07
N GLN A 286 -13.17 12.90 20.39
CA GLN A 286 -14.47 13.44 20.81
C GLN A 286 -14.94 14.51 19.84
N GLN A 287 -16.15 14.38 19.31
CA GLN A 287 -16.46 15.06 18.10
C GLN A 287 -17.79 15.70 17.97
N PHE A 288 -17.75 17.01 17.90
CA PHE A 288 -18.77 17.82 17.26
C PHE A 288 -18.25 18.60 16.04
N ARG A 289 -16.99 18.41 15.63
CA ARG A 289 -16.41 19.09 14.46
C ARG A 289 -15.77 18.07 13.52
N ARG A 290 -16.17 18.13 12.26
CA ARG A 290 -15.54 17.39 11.15
C ARG A 290 -14.09 17.84 11.03
N GLN A 291 -13.15 16.92 11.13
CA GLN A 291 -11.73 17.23 11.04
C GLN A 291 -11.32 17.44 9.59
N ASN A 292 -10.42 18.40 9.38
CA ASN A 292 -9.66 18.57 8.16
C ASN A 292 -8.22 18.07 8.44
N ILE A 293 -7.75 17.16 7.62
CA ILE A 293 -6.38 16.63 7.70
C ILE A 293 -5.57 17.32 6.62
N GLU A 294 -4.37 17.76 6.97
CA GLU A 294 -3.43 18.42 6.07
C GLU A 294 -2.16 17.59 5.94
N ILE A 295 -1.77 17.29 4.72
CA ILE A 295 -0.57 16.52 4.40
C ILE A 295 0.22 17.26 3.34
N SER A 296 1.48 17.57 3.64
CA SER A 296 2.40 18.14 2.68
C SER A 296 3.20 17.06 1.97
N PHE A 297 3.46 17.27 0.69
CA PHE A 297 4.24 16.36 -0.14
C PHE A 297 5.08 17.13 -1.17
N GLN A 298 6.02 16.42 -1.74
CA GLN A 298 6.79 16.83 -2.92
C GLN A 298 6.68 15.74 -3.99
N THR A 299 6.83 16.12 -5.24
CA THR A 299 6.94 15.13 -6.32
C THR A 299 8.27 14.39 -6.21
N ALA A 300 8.26 13.09 -6.41
CA ALA A 300 9.47 12.28 -6.33
C ALA A 300 10.49 12.63 -7.43
N ASN A 301 10.02 13.20 -8.53
CA ASN A 301 10.86 13.71 -9.60
C ASN A 301 10.57 15.20 -9.88
N PRO A 302 11.33 16.13 -9.29
CA PRO A 302 11.07 17.57 -9.41
C PRO A 302 11.23 18.14 -10.83
N LEU A 303 11.82 17.39 -11.76
CA LEU A 303 12.01 17.82 -13.15
C LEU A 303 10.83 17.49 -14.07
N MET A 304 9.78 16.84 -13.59
CA MET A 304 8.61 16.49 -14.40
C MET A 304 7.49 17.56 -14.40
N ILE A 305 7.69 18.67 -13.71
CA ILE A 305 6.71 19.78 -13.68
C ILE A 305 7.32 20.97 -14.39
N LEU A 306 7.46 20.88 -15.68
CA LEU A 306 7.69 22.01 -16.58
C LEU A 306 6.58 22.06 -17.64
#